data_9a0f91793533e3ef0c9c4565241a81f1
#
_entry.id   9a0f91793533e3ef0c9c4565241a81f1
#
_cell.length_a   1.000
_cell.length_b   1.000
_cell.length_c   1.000
_cell.angle_alpha   90.00
_cell.angle_beta   90.00
_cell.angle_gamma   90.00
#
_symmetry.space_group_name_H-M   'P 1'
#
loop_
_entity.id
_entity.type
_entity.pdbx_description
1 polymer ?
#
loop_
_entity_poly.entity_id
_entity_poly.type
_entity_poly.pdbx_seq_one_letter_code
_entity_poly.pdbx_strand_id
1 'polypeptide(L)'
;QAPLTPDAIQKLRALKVPVVFWFVEDFRILPYWNEIATSYDHIFTLQNGTFHDDLRAKEVRDCYYLPQACFPDIHKPLDGKGADAHQADVSFMGAAYHNRVQCFPRLMDLDFKIWGEGWNLETPMGQQVQNDNKRVSTEETVAIYNAAKINLNLHSSTYHYGINPDGDFVNPRTFEIAACRGFQLVDNRKDLSRMFKVGEEIIAFDTMDQLREQIDYYLLRPEERNTIALKSYQRVQMEHTMEHRMQELLIHVFLDRRPALASMEETERDPLDYCVEQAGENTDLGQYLKQFKGQYPFNLKTVIDHIHQGEGALDNKESLFLMMNQILKENV
;
A
#
# COMPACT_ATOMS: atom_id res chain seq x y z
N GLN A 1 -14.98 10.48 0.41
CA GLN A 1 -15.98 10.36 1.48
C GLN A 1 -15.40 9.50 2.61
N ALA A 2 -15.53 9.94 3.87
CA ALA A 2 -15.04 9.17 5.01
C ALA A 2 -15.71 7.79 5.05
N PRO A 3 -14.96 6.70 5.33
CA PRO A 3 -15.51 5.35 5.33
C PRO A 3 -16.52 5.11 6.46
N LEU A 4 -16.38 5.81 7.59
CA LEU A 4 -17.26 5.71 8.76
C LEU A 4 -17.69 7.10 9.22
N THR A 5 -18.90 7.19 9.78
CA THR A 5 -19.36 8.40 10.45
C THR A 5 -18.76 8.52 11.85
N PRO A 6 -18.61 9.75 12.41
CA PRO A 6 -18.12 9.93 13.77
C PRO A 6 -18.93 9.14 14.82
N ASP A 7 -20.25 9.05 14.67
CA ASP A 7 -21.13 8.26 15.55
C ASP A 7 -20.80 6.76 15.49
N ALA A 8 -20.56 6.21 14.30
CA ALA A 8 -20.15 4.81 14.14
C ALA A 8 -18.78 4.54 14.80
N ILE A 9 -17.83 5.47 14.63
CA ILE A 9 -16.52 5.36 15.26
C ILE A 9 -16.64 5.39 16.78
N GLN A 10 -17.48 6.29 17.34
CA GLN A 10 -17.71 6.37 18.78
C GLN A 10 -18.28 5.08 19.35
N LYS A 11 -19.23 4.44 18.63
CA LYS A 11 -19.77 3.14 19.02
C LYS A 11 -18.72 2.03 19.03
N LEU A 12 -17.81 2.01 18.03
CA LEU A 12 -16.69 1.06 17.98
C LEU A 12 -15.72 1.29 19.15
N ARG A 13 -15.36 2.54 19.44
CA ARG A 13 -14.48 2.88 20.57
C ARG A 13 -15.08 2.47 21.91
N ALA A 14 -16.41 2.57 22.07
CA ALA A 14 -17.09 2.10 23.27
C ALA A 14 -16.92 0.60 23.54
N LEU A 15 -16.60 -0.19 22.52
CA LEU A 15 -16.23 -1.62 22.62
C LEU A 15 -14.78 -1.81 23.07
N LYS A 16 -14.02 -0.75 23.35
CA LYS A 16 -12.58 -0.76 23.70
C LYS A 16 -11.67 -1.39 22.64
N VAL A 17 -12.13 -1.44 21.39
CA VAL A 17 -11.35 -1.89 20.24
C VAL A 17 -10.68 -0.67 19.61
N PRO A 18 -9.36 -0.69 19.31
CA PRO A 18 -8.70 0.41 18.62
C PRO A 18 -9.32 0.64 17.25
N VAL A 19 -9.65 1.89 16.95
CA VAL A 19 -10.18 2.27 15.64
C VAL A 19 -9.11 3.03 14.88
N VAL A 20 -8.68 2.43 13.77
CA VAL A 20 -7.56 2.90 12.97
C VAL A 20 -8.06 3.47 11.64
N PHE A 21 -7.47 4.56 11.19
CA PHE A 21 -7.73 5.12 9.88
C PHE A 21 -6.44 5.25 9.07
N TRP A 22 -6.38 4.58 7.94
CA TRP A 22 -5.31 4.78 6.97
C TRP A 22 -5.80 5.72 5.88
N PHE A 23 -5.34 6.99 5.93
CA PHE A 23 -5.67 8.02 4.96
C PHE A 23 -4.74 7.89 3.76
N VAL A 24 -5.31 7.47 2.63
CA VAL A 24 -4.57 7.14 1.40
C VAL A 24 -4.77 8.15 0.26
N GLU A 25 -5.26 9.33 0.59
CA GLU A 25 -5.57 10.40 -0.34
C GLU A 25 -4.60 11.59 -0.17
N ASP A 26 -4.63 12.54 -1.10
CA ASP A 26 -3.93 13.82 -0.89
C ASP A 26 -4.73 14.71 0.07
N PHE A 27 -4.16 14.99 1.23
CA PHE A 27 -4.83 15.77 2.30
C PHE A 27 -5.19 17.19 1.88
N ARG A 28 -4.49 17.75 0.87
CA ARG A 28 -4.72 19.10 0.32
C ARG A 28 -5.94 19.14 -0.59
N ILE A 29 -6.21 18.03 -1.28
CA ILE A 29 -7.32 17.91 -2.24
C ILE A 29 -8.59 17.41 -1.56
N LEU A 30 -8.45 16.48 -0.62
CA LEU A 30 -9.57 15.85 0.08
C LEU A 30 -9.54 16.17 1.57
N PRO A 31 -10.04 17.35 1.98
CA PRO A 31 -9.88 17.86 3.34
C PRO A 31 -10.83 17.23 4.38
N TYR A 32 -11.62 16.20 4.03
CA TYR A 32 -12.58 15.58 4.95
C TYR A 32 -11.93 14.96 6.20
N TRP A 33 -10.63 14.68 6.16
CA TRP A 33 -9.85 14.25 7.32
C TRP A 33 -9.96 15.23 8.49
N ASN A 34 -10.14 16.54 8.20
CA ASN A 34 -10.29 17.59 9.21
C ASN A 34 -11.46 17.35 10.18
N GLU A 35 -12.52 16.71 9.70
CA GLU A 35 -13.75 16.49 10.45
C GLU A 35 -13.74 15.20 11.26
N ILE A 36 -12.91 14.23 10.83
CA ILE A 36 -12.97 12.88 11.39
C ILE A 36 -11.70 12.46 12.12
N ALA A 37 -10.57 13.12 11.89
CA ALA A 37 -9.26 12.68 12.38
C ALA A 37 -9.25 12.44 13.91
N THR A 38 -9.83 13.36 14.70
CA THR A 38 -9.89 13.26 16.16
C THR A 38 -10.77 12.13 16.67
N SER A 39 -11.56 11.51 15.80
CA SER A 39 -12.46 10.40 16.18
C SER A 39 -11.76 9.05 16.21
N TYR A 40 -10.62 8.91 15.53
CA TYR A 40 -9.85 7.67 15.48
C TYR A 40 -8.80 7.61 16.59
N ASP A 41 -8.41 6.39 16.98
CA ASP A 41 -7.35 6.17 17.95
C ASP A 41 -5.97 6.32 17.31
N HIS A 42 -5.82 5.84 16.06
CA HIS A 42 -4.58 5.93 15.29
C HIS A 42 -4.87 6.39 13.86
N ILE A 43 -4.02 7.26 13.33
CA ILE A 43 -4.08 7.70 11.94
C ILE A 43 -2.76 7.35 11.24
N PHE A 44 -2.89 6.64 10.12
CA PHE A 44 -1.79 6.36 9.20
C PHE A 44 -1.97 7.17 7.93
N THR A 45 -0.88 7.69 7.37
CA THR A 45 -0.93 8.61 6.24
C THR A 45 0.13 8.28 5.20
N LEU A 46 -0.16 8.57 3.93
CA LEU A 46 0.84 8.48 2.84
C LEU A 46 1.83 9.64 2.83
N GLN A 47 1.48 10.73 3.49
CA GLN A 47 2.25 11.96 3.53
C GLN A 47 2.67 12.22 4.98
N ASN A 48 3.82 12.82 5.14
CA ASN A 48 4.37 13.23 6.43
C ASN A 48 4.60 14.76 6.47
N GLY A 49 5.47 15.24 7.35
CA GLY A 49 5.81 16.66 7.42
C GLY A 49 4.60 17.52 7.76
N THR A 50 4.25 18.47 6.89
CA THR A 50 3.17 19.44 7.13
C THR A 50 1.83 18.80 7.46
N PHE A 51 1.50 17.67 6.87
CA PHE A 51 0.27 16.96 7.19
C PHE A 51 0.25 16.44 8.63
N HIS A 52 1.37 15.89 9.09
CA HIS A 52 1.49 15.47 10.49
C HIS A 52 1.47 16.66 11.45
N ASP A 53 2.00 17.82 11.06
CA ASP A 53 1.92 19.03 11.85
C ASP A 53 0.48 19.54 11.94
N ASP A 54 -0.28 19.50 10.85
CA ASP A 54 -1.71 19.82 10.82
C ASP A 54 -2.54 18.87 11.71
N LEU A 55 -2.25 17.56 11.67
CA LEU A 55 -2.89 16.57 12.53
C LEU A 55 -2.59 16.84 14.00
N ARG A 56 -1.34 17.12 14.36
CA ARG A 56 -0.94 17.45 15.74
C ARG A 56 -1.58 18.76 16.23
N ALA A 57 -1.71 19.77 15.36
CA ALA A 57 -2.41 21.01 15.67
C ALA A 57 -3.90 20.79 16.01
N LYS A 58 -4.47 19.66 15.57
CA LYS A 58 -5.82 19.19 15.91
C LYS A 58 -5.85 18.19 17.07
N GLU A 59 -4.76 18.11 17.82
CA GLU A 59 -4.62 17.19 18.98
C GLU A 59 -4.62 15.69 18.61
N VAL A 60 -4.45 15.35 17.34
CA VAL A 60 -4.20 13.96 16.91
C VAL A 60 -2.75 13.63 17.23
N ARG A 61 -2.53 12.82 18.28
CA ARG A 61 -1.18 12.46 18.77
C ARG A 61 -0.60 11.27 18.03
N ASP A 62 -1.43 10.26 17.77
CA ASP A 62 -1.03 8.97 17.21
C ASP A 62 -1.21 8.99 15.70
N CYS A 63 -0.32 9.72 15.02
CA CYS A 63 -0.25 9.80 13.57
C CYS A 63 1.10 9.29 13.07
N TYR A 64 1.05 8.35 12.10
CA TYR A 64 2.19 7.60 11.60
C TYR A 64 2.25 7.67 10.07
N TYR A 65 3.47 7.72 9.54
CA TYR A 65 3.68 7.58 8.12
C TYR A 65 3.59 6.10 7.72
N LEU A 66 2.73 5.79 6.77
CA LEU A 66 2.56 4.43 6.25
C LEU A 66 2.34 4.49 4.73
N PRO A 67 3.36 4.25 3.91
CA PRO A 67 3.27 4.33 2.45
C PRO A 67 2.39 3.22 1.88
N GLN A 68 2.00 3.37 0.62
CA GLN A 68 1.34 2.32 -0.16
C GLN A 68 2.25 1.10 -0.37
N ALA A 69 1.68 0.03 -0.89
CA ALA A 69 2.36 -1.23 -1.15
C ALA A 69 1.70 -2.01 -2.29
N CYS A 70 2.31 -3.13 -2.68
CA CYS A 70 1.71 -4.09 -3.60
C CYS A 70 1.04 -5.26 -2.87
N PHE A 71 0.18 -5.97 -3.60
CA PHE A 71 -0.34 -7.30 -3.22
C PHE A 71 0.37 -8.36 -4.06
N PRO A 72 1.33 -9.13 -3.51
CA PRO A 72 2.14 -10.07 -4.29
C PRO A 72 1.33 -11.20 -4.95
N ASP A 73 0.23 -11.60 -4.37
CA ASP A 73 -0.66 -12.61 -4.96
C ASP A 73 -1.34 -12.12 -6.24
N ILE A 74 -1.53 -10.81 -6.36
CA ILE A 74 -2.17 -10.14 -7.50
C ILE A 74 -1.10 -9.59 -8.44
N HIS A 75 -0.23 -8.70 -7.93
CA HIS A 75 0.82 -8.04 -8.68
C HIS A 75 2.05 -8.93 -8.73
N LYS A 76 2.23 -9.66 -9.81
CA LYS A 76 3.29 -10.66 -9.97
C LYS A 76 3.75 -10.78 -11.41
N PRO A 77 4.97 -11.30 -11.62
CA PRO A 77 5.40 -11.69 -12.95
C PRO A 77 4.47 -12.77 -13.51
N LEU A 78 4.14 -12.67 -14.78
CA LEU A 78 3.36 -13.69 -15.50
C LEU A 78 4.29 -14.65 -16.23
N ASP A 79 4.03 -15.95 -16.11
CA ASP A 79 4.69 -16.98 -16.88
C ASP A 79 4.16 -16.97 -18.33
N GLY A 80 5.04 -16.63 -19.25
CA GLY A 80 4.70 -16.54 -20.66
C GLY A 80 4.49 -15.10 -21.12
N LYS A 81 4.47 -14.93 -22.42
CA LYS A 81 4.28 -13.63 -23.07
C LYS A 81 2.91 -13.10 -22.67
N GLY A 82 2.89 -12.03 -21.90
CA GLY A 82 1.68 -11.23 -21.72
C GLY A 82 1.07 -11.02 -23.10
N ALA A 83 -0.23 -11.14 -23.20
CA ALA A 83 -0.93 -11.16 -24.48
C ALA A 83 -0.38 -10.09 -25.43
N ASP A 84 -0.10 -10.46 -26.67
CA ASP A 84 0.43 -9.54 -27.71
C ASP A 84 -0.35 -8.23 -27.82
N ALA A 85 -1.62 -8.25 -27.41
CA ALA A 85 -2.50 -7.09 -27.35
C ALA A 85 -2.03 -5.95 -26.42
N HIS A 86 -1.21 -6.24 -25.41
CA HIS A 86 -0.77 -5.22 -24.43
C HIS A 86 0.70 -4.77 -24.65
N GLN A 87 1.38 -5.31 -25.65
CA GLN A 87 2.74 -4.90 -25.95
C GLN A 87 2.78 -3.43 -26.36
N ALA A 88 3.72 -2.70 -25.79
CA ALA A 88 4.01 -1.30 -26.10
C ALA A 88 5.48 -0.99 -25.81
N ASP A 89 6.05 -0.04 -26.52
CA ASP A 89 7.34 0.52 -26.15
C ASP A 89 7.24 1.26 -24.80
N VAL A 90 6.19 2.07 -24.67
CA VAL A 90 5.87 2.77 -23.43
C VAL A 90 4.40 2.58 -23.11
N SER A 91 4.10 2.16 -21.90
CA SER A 91 2.73 2.09 -21.37
C SER A 91 2.50 3.16 -20.30
N PHE A 92 1.27 3.63 -20.19
CA PHE A 92 0.83 4.44 -19.07
C PHE A 92 -0.53 3.96 -18.57
N MET A 93 -0.65 3.82 -17.24
CA MET A 93 -1.90 3.46 -16.58
C MET A 93 -2.38 4.61 -15.71
N GLY A 94 -3.52 5.23 -16.05
CA GLY A 94 -4.12 6.25 -15.20
C GLY A 94 -5.03 7.24 -15.91
N ALA A 95 -5.78 8.00 -15.10
CA ALA A 95 -6.72 9.01 -15.58
C ALA A 95 -6.03 10.25 -16.16
N ALA A 96 -6.77 11.02 -16.96
CA ALA A 96 -6.33 12.23 -17.67
C ALA A 96 -6.21 13.46 -16.75
N TYR A 97 -5.28 13.41 -15.78
CA TYR A 97 -4.98 14.59 -14.98
C TYR A 97 -4.28 15.68 -15.81
N HIS A 98 -4.40 16.93 -15.37
CA HIS A 98 -3.90 18.10 -16.09
C HIS A 98 -2.45 17.94 -16.56
N ASN A 99 -1.54 17.58 -15.66
CA ASN A 99 -0.11 17.42 -15.99
C ASN A 99 0.13 16.37 -17.09
N ARG A 100 -0.63 15.28 -17.11
CA ARG A 100 -0.51 14.18 -18.08
C ARG A 100 -0.99 14.63 -19.45
N VAL A 101 -2.17 15.28 -19.51
CA VAL A 101 -2.73 15.80 -20.75
C VAL A 101 -1.78 16.83 -21.40
N GLN A 102 -1.08 17.62 -20.60
CA GLN A 102 -0.14 18.64 -21.09
C GLN A 102 1.20 18.04 -21.57
N CYS A 103 1.65 16.92 -20.97
CA CYS A 103 2.99 16.40 -21.22
C CYS A 103 3.06 15.27 -22.24
N PHE A 104 2.06 14.41 -22.28
CA PHE A 104 2.06 13.22 -23.12
C PHE A 104 2.03 13.47 -24.63
N PRO A 105 1.54 14.62 -25.16
CA PRO A 105 1.73 14.95 -26.56
C PRO A 105 3.18 14.89 -27.06
N ARG A 106 4.15 15.02 -26.18
CA ARG A 106 5.60 14.90 -26.48
C ARG A 106 6.06 13.46 -26.70
N LEU A 107 5.21 12.46 -26.45
CA LEU A 107 5.51 11.03 -26.58
C LEU A 107 4.75 10.34 -27.73
N MET A 108 4.02 11.12 -28.53
CA MET A 108 3.11 10.57 -29.57
C MET A 108 3.85 9.95 -30.76
N ASP A 109 5.13 10.19 -30.92
CA ASP A 109 5.99 9.60 -31.94
C ASP A 109 6.49 8.19 -31.56
N LEU A 110 6.17 7.74 -30.35
CA LEU A 110 6.52 6.41 -29.83
C LEU A 110 5.32 5.44 -29.97
N ASP A 111 5.58 4.14 -29.89
CA ASP A 111 4.53 3.15 -29.58
C ASP A 111 4.14 3.32 -28.11
N PHE A 112 3.37 4.38 -27.86
CA PHE A 112 2.90 4.78 -26.55
C PHE A 112 1.44 4.43 -26.39
N LYS A 113 1.09 3.59 -25.40
CA LYS A 113 -0.28 3.18 -25.13
C LYS A 113 -0.74 3.65 -23.75
N ILE A 114 -1.95 4.19 -23.69
CA ILE A 114 -2.54 4.76 -22.49
C ILE A 114 -3.78 3.95 -22.11
N TRP A 115 -3.83 3.44 -20.88
CA TRP A 115 -5.01 2.82 -20.28
C TRP A 115 -5.51 3.69 -19.12
N GLY A 116 -6.81 3.90 -19.07
CA GLY A 116 -7.46 4.70 -18.03
C GLY A 116 -8.59 5.54 -18.58
N GLU A 117 -9.16 6.39 -17.75
CA GLU A 117 -10.38 7.14 -18.07
C GLU A 117 -10.16 8.66 -18.13
N GLY A 118 -11.13 9.38 -18.68
CA GLY A 118 -11.15 10.84 -18.71
C GLY A 118 -10.33 11.47 -19.83
N TRP A 119 -9.74 10.69 -20.73
CA TRP A 119 -8.99 11.18 -21.88
C TRP A 119 -9.92 11.72 -22.97
N ASN A 120 -9.57 12.83 -23.58
CA ASN A 120 -10.34 13.36 -24.71
C ASN A 120 -9.96 12.61 -26.00
N LEU A 121 -10.85 11.75 -26.47
CA LEU A 121 -10.67 10.90 -27.65
C LEU A 121 -10.69 11.70 -28.98
N GLU A 122 -11.20 12.93 -28.98
CA GLU A 122 -11.22 13.80 -30.16
C GLU A 122 -9.87 14.48 -30.46
N THR A 123 -8.94 14.40 -29.52
CA THR A 123 -7.58 14.93 -29.71
C THR A 123 -6.68 13.88 -30.35
N PRO A 124 -5.55 14.28 -30.99
CA PRO A 124 -4.56 13.34 -31.49
C PRO A 124 -4.09 12.31 -30.43
N MET A 125 -4.03 12.71 -29.15
CA MET A 125 -3.71 11.82 -28.02
C MET A 125 -4.73 10.69 -27.86
N GLY A 126 -5.97 10.90 -28.26
CA GLY A 126 -7.03 9.88 -28.21
C GLY A 126 -6.68 8.59 -28.97
N GLN A 127 -5.81 8.66 -29.98
CA GLN A 127 -5.35 7.49 -30.74
C GLN A 127 -4.45 6.56 -29.91
N GLN A 128 -3.84 7.07 -28.85
CA GLN A 128 -3.00 6.30 -27.93
C GLN A 128 -3.82 5.63 -26.82
N VAL A 129 -5.07 6.06 -26.62
CA VAL A 129 -5.95 5.60 -25.54
C VAL A 129 -6.55 4.25 -25.91
N GLN A 130 -6.39 3.29 -25.03
CA GLN A 130 -6.86 1.93 -25.17
C GLN A 130 -8.19 1.70 -24.41
N ASN A 131 -8.82 0.55 -24.64
CA ASN A 131 -10.00 0.09 -23.92
C ASN A 131 -11.16 1.12 -23.90
N ASP A 132 -11.41 1.81 -25.03
CA ASP A 132 -12.47 2.82 -25.17
C ASP A 132 -12.48 3.87 -24.04
N ASN A 133 -11.30 4.27 -23.55
CA ASN A 133 -11.18 5.24 -22.44
C ASN A 133 -11.88 4.78 -21.13
N LYS A 134 -11.91 3.48 -20.88
CA LYS A 134 -12.47 2.86 -19.68
C LYS A 134 -11.37 2.30 -18.80
N ARG A 135 -11.67 2.14 -17.53
CA ARG A 135 -10.81 1.39 -16.62
C ARG A 135 -10.68 -0.05 -17.06
N VAL A 136 -9.51 -0.60 -16.85
CA VAL A 136 -9.24 -2.03 -17.05
C VAL A 136 -9.33 -2.77 -15.70
N SER A 137 -9.49 -4.09 -15.77
CA SER A 137 -9.48 -4.92 -14.56
C SER A 137 -8.09 -4.97 -13.93
N THR A 138 -8.02 -5.47 -12.71
CA THR A 138 -6.74 -5.68 -12.02
C THR A 138 -5.87 -6.70 -12.75
N GLU A 139 -6.45 -7.77 -13.25
CA GLU A 139 -5.78 -8.82 -14.03
C GLU A 139 -5.20 -8.25 -15.32
N GLU A 140 -5.98 -7.42 -16.01
CA GLU A 140 -5.53 -6.76 -17.23
C GLU A 140 -4.43 -5.73 -16.94
N THR A 141 -4.52 -5.00 -15.81
CA THR A 141 -3.45 -4.10 -15.34
C THR A 141 -2.13 -4.86 -15.15
N VAL A 142 -2.18 -6.02 -14.51
CA VAL A 142 -1.00 -6.88 -14.33
C VAL A 142 -0.44 -7.34 -15.69
N ALA A 143 -1.30 -7.72 -16.64
CA ALA A 143 -0.88 -8.12 -17.98
C ALA A 143 -0.18 -6.96 -18.72
N ILE A 144 -0.69 -5.74 -18.62
CA ILE A 144 -0.10 -4.54 -19.23
C ILE A 144 1.28 -4.25 -18.62
N TYR A 145 1.41 -4.30 -17.29
CA TYR A 145 2.70 -4.06 -16.62
C TYR A 145 3.78 -5.09 -16.99
N ASN A 146 3.38 -6.33 -17.26
CA ASN A 146 4.26 -7.39 -17.70
C ASN A 146 4.64 -7.29 -19.19
N ALA A 147 3.75 -6.75 -20.04
CA ALA A 147 3.93 -6.75 -21.49
C ALA A 147 4.73 -5.54 -22.02
N ALA A 148 4.63 -4.39 -21.36
CA ALA A 148 5.26 -3.17 -21.81
C ALA A 148 6.78 -3.18 -21.59
N LYS A 149 7.56 -2.63 -22.54
CA LYS A 149 9.01 -2.47 -22.37
C LYS A 149 9.35 -1.46 -21.28
N ILE A 150 8.60 -0.37 -21.21
CA ILE A 150 8.72 0.71 -20.20
C ILE A 150 7.33 1.04 -19.68
N ASN A 151 7.16 0.97 -18.36
CA ASN A 151 5.95 1.45 -17.70
C ASN A 151 6.21 2.88 -17.21
N LEU A 152 5.56 3.86 -17.83
CA LEU A 152 5.63 5.26 -17.39
C LEU A 152 4.75 5.46 -16.16
N ASN A 153 5.32 5.99 -15.10
CA ASN A 153 4.63 6.29 -13.86
C ASN A 153 4.77 7.79 -13.52
N LEU A 154 3.88 8.59 -14.07
CA LEU A 154 3.78 10.02 -13.75
C LEU A 154 2.66 10.23 -12.74
N HIS A 155 3.00 10.70 -11.53
CA HIS A 155 2.03 11.03 -10.49
C HIS A 155 1.05 12.10 -10.98
N SER A 156 -0.17 12.05 -10.44
CA SER A 156 -1.21 13.01 -10.80
C SER A 156 -0.92 14.40 -10.24
N SER A 157 -1.19 15.42 -11.03
CA SER A 157 -1.26 16.80 -10.57
C SER A 157 -2.32 17.58 -11.36
N THR A 158 -3.08 18.41 -10.66
CA THR A 158 -4.11 19.28 -11.23
C THR A 158 -3.59 20.67 -11.58
N TYR A 159 -2.38 21.02 -11.11
CA TYR A 159 -1.84 22.37 -11.22
C TYR A 159 -0.50 22.46 -11.95
N HIS A 160 0.31 21.42 -11.90
CA HIS A 160 1.66 21.44 -12.45
C HIS A 160 1.66 20.97 -13.91
N TYR A 161 2.59 21.52 -14.68
CA TYR A 161 2.96 20.99 -15.99
C TYR A 161 4.05 19.93 -15.80
N GLY A 162 3.73 18.67 -16.08
CA GLY A 162 4.65 17.57 -15.86
C GLY A 162 4.78 17.17 -14.40
N ILE A 163 5.97 17.29 -13.88
CA ILE A 163 6.33 16.85 -12.54
C ILE A 163 5.90 17.88 -11.51
N ASN A 164 5.33 17.40 -10.41
CA ASN A 164 5.13 18.24 -9.23
C ASN A 164 6.42 18.28 -8.40
N PRO A 165 7.13 19.44 -8.33
CA PRO A 165 8.39 19.54 -7.60
C PRO A 165 8.24 19.34 -6.08
N ASP A 166 7.03 19.56 -5.56
CA ASP A 166 6.70 19.38 -4.14
C ASP A 166 6.08 18.02 -3.82
N GLY A 167 6.15 17.09 -4.76
CA GLY A 167 5.60 15.75 -4.60
C GLY A 167 6.17 15.01 -3.39
N ASP A 168 5.31 14.68 -2.43
CA ASP A 168 5.64 14.19 -1.11
C ASP A 168 5.07 12.79 -0.79
N PHE A 169 4.49 12.11 -1.77
CA PHE A 169 4.04 10.73 -1.63
C PHE A 169 4.34 9.92 -2.89
N VAL A 170 4.47 8.63 -2.71
CA VAL A 170 4.67 7.64 -3.78
C VAL A 170 3.37 6.88 -4.00
N ASN A 171 2.89 6.86 -5.23
CA ASN A 171 1.63 6.20 -5.57
C ASN A 171 1.74 4.67 -5.54
N PRO A 172 0.63 3.92 -5.38
CA PRO A 172 0.64 2.46 -5.32
C PRO A 172 1.23 1.83 -6.58
N ARG A 173 1.06 2.47 -7.72
CA ARG A 173 1.56 2.00 -9.03
C ARG A 173 3.06 1.75 -9.04
N THR A 174 3.82 2.52 -8.27
CA THR A 174 5.26 2.33 -8.12
C THR A 174 5.59 0.94 -7.58
N PHE A 175 4.82 0.45 -6.61
CA PHE A 175 4.99 -0.87 -6.01
C PHE A 175 4.37 -1.98 -6.87
N GLU A 176 3.24 -1.71 -7.50
CA GLU A 176 2.52 -2.65 -8.35
C GLU A 176 3.34 -3.02 -9.60
N ILE A 177 3.90 -2.03 -10.30
CA ILE A 177 4.77 -2.25 -11.46
C ILE A 177 6.03 -3.04 -11.04
N ALA A 178 6.66 -2.65 -9.93
CA ALA A 178 7.82 -3.34 -9.41
C ALA A 178 7.51 -4.80 -9.04
N ALA A 179 6.34 -5.07 -8.43
CA ALA A 179 5.88 -6.41 -8.09
C ALA A 179 5.57 -7.28 -9.32
N CYS A 180 5.16 -6.67 -10.43
CA CYS A 180 5.02 -7.33 -11.73
C CYS A 180 6.37 -7.55 -12.44
N ARG A 181 7.49 -7.15 -11.82
CA ARG A 181 8.81 -7.15 -12.44
C ARG A 181 8.86 -6.31 -13.75
N GLY A 182 8.00 -5.28 -13.82
CA GLY A 182 7.99 -4.31 -14.89
C GLY A 182 9.09 -3.25 -14.69
N PHE A 183 9.80 -2.91 -15.77
CA PHE A 183 10.69 -1.75 -15.75
C PHE A 183 9.85 -0.48 -15.78
N GLN A 184 10.17 0.48 -14.91
CA GLN A 184 9.43 1.75 -14.84
C GLN A 184 10.35 2.96 -14.86
N LEU A 185 9.84 4.03 -15.50
CA LEU A 185 10.33 5.39 -15.34
C LEU A 185 9.31 6.17 -14.51
N VAL A 186 9.74 6.69 -13.37
CA VAL A 186 8.86 7.37 -12.41
C VAL A 186 9.29 8.81 -12.20
N ASP A 187 8.34 9.74 -12.08
CA ASP A 187 8.67 11.10 -11.69
C ASP A 187 9.19 11.15 -10.26
N ASN A 188 10.25 11.92 -10.04
CA ASN A 188 10.93 11.99 -8.76
C ASN A 188 9.99 12.49 -7.65
N ARG A 189 10.13 11.90 -6.44
CA ARG A 189 9.35 12.18 -5.23
C ARG A 189 10.26 12.24 -4.02
N LYS A 190 9.94 13.10 -3.06
CA LYS A 190 10.75 13.28 -1.83
C LYS A 190 10.98 11.96 -1.08
N ASP A 191 9.98 11.09 -1.05
CA ASP A 191 10.06 9.83 -0.31
C ASP A 191 10.52 8.63 -1.16
N LEU A 192 10.71 8.80 -2.48
CA LEU A 192 11.10 7.70 -3.37
C LEU A 192 12.43 7.06 -2.95
N SER A 193 13.42 7.85 -2.58
CA SER A 193 14.74 7.39 -2.15
C SER A 193 14.75 6.65 -0.81
N ARG A 194 13.67 6.75 -0.02
CA ARG A 194 13.49 5.96 1.20
C ARG A 194 13.02 4.54 0.90
N MET A 195 12.41 4.32 -0.26
CA MET A 195 11.77 3.06 -0.64
C MET A 195 12.60 2.27 -1.62
N PHE A 196 13.33 2.96 -2.51
CA PHE A 196 14.14 2.36 -3.55
C PHE A 196 15.48 3.07 -3.66
N LYS A 197 16.51 2.34 -4.07
CA LYS A 197 17.79 2.93 -4.51
C LYS A 197 17.60 3.49 -5.93
N VAL A 198 17.36 4.81 -6.00
CA VAL A 198 17.17 5.51 -7.28
C VAL A 198 18.44 5.39 -8.13
N GLY A 199 18.28 5.03 -9.41
CA GLY A 199 19.36 4.74 -10.35
C GLY A 199 19.81 3.27 -10.38
N GLU A 200 19.41 2.46 -9.38
CA GLU A 200 19.76 1.03 -9.33
C GLU A 200 18.55 0.10 -9.31
N GLU A 201 17.54 0.44 -8.53
CA GLU A 201 16.31 -0.36 -8.33
C GLU A 201 15.12 0.27 -9.06
N ILE A 202 15.17 1.58 -9.27
CA ILE A 202 14.16 2.35 -9.98
C ILE A 202 14.80 3.54 -10.66
N ILE A 203 14.28 3.95 -11.81
CA ILE A 203 14.78 5.10 -12.54
C ILE A 203 13.79 6.26 -12.40
N ALA A 204 14.29 7.36 -11.83
CA ALA A 204 13.51 8.57 -11.67
C ALA A 204 13.88 9.64 -12.71
N PHE A 205 12.91 10.50 -13.02
CA PHE A 205 13.12 11.68 -13.85
C PHE A 205 12.59 12.94 -13.17
N ASP A 206 13.29 14.05 -13.38
CA ASP A 206 12.98 15.34 -12.80
C ASP A 206 12.36 16.32 -13.83
N THR A 207 12.51 16.03 -15.12
CA THR A 207 11.97 16.84 -16.21
C THR A 207 11.43 15.98 -17.34
N MET A 208 10.56 16.55 -18.18
CA MET A 208 10.03 15.85 -19.35
C MET A 208 11.11 15.63 -20.44
N ASP A 209 12.15 16.46 -20.48
CA ASP A 209 13.29 16.25 -21.38
C ASP A 209 14.13 15.06 -20.94
N GLN A 210 14.42 14.97 -19.64
CA GLN A 210 15.10 13.80 -19.05
C GLN A 210 14.28 12.51 -19.24
N LEU A 211 12.93 12.58 -19.07
CA LEU A 211 12.08 11.42 -19.37
C LEU A 211 12.28 10.96 -20.81
N ARG A 212 12.27 11.87 -21.78
CA ARG A 212 12.45 11.51 -23.19
C ARG A 212 13.82 10.88 -23.45
N GLU A 213 14.88 11.46 -22.95
CA GLU A 213 16.24 10.92 -23.04
C GLU A 213 16.33 9.51 -22.43
N GLN A 214 15.70 9.31 -21.27
CA GLN A 214 15.67 7.99 -20.61
C GLN A 214 14.85 6.96 -21.41
N ILE A 215 13.72 7.35 -22.01
CA ILE A 215 12.96 6.44 -22.87
C ILE A 215 13.82 5.98 -24.04
N ASP A 216 14.43 6.90 -24.78
CA ASP A 216 15.27 6.60 -25.93
C ASP A 216 16.47 5.72 -25.52
N TYR A 217 17.08 6.00 -24.37
CA TYR A 217 18.19 5.23 -23.82
C TYR A 217 17.78 3.79 -23.47
N TYR A 218 16.71 3.63 -22.68
CA TYR A 218 16.32 2.32 -22.15
C TYR A 218 15.58 1.45 -23.18
N LEU A 219 14.95 1.99 -24.21
CA LEU A 219 14.38 1.18 -25.29
C LEU A 219 15.45 0.32 -25.98
N LEU A 220 16.67 0.83 -26.10
CA LEU A 220 17.81 0.15 -26.72
C LEU A 220 18.56 -0.81 -25.78
N ARG A 221 18.19 -0.88 -24.48
CA ARG A 221 18.95 -1.63 -23.46
C ARG A 221 18.09 -2.61 -22.66
N PRO A 222 17.60 -3.68 -23.28
CA PRO A 222 16.70 -4.64 -22.63
C PRO A 222 17.33 -5.32 -21.41
N GLU A 223 18.62 -5.66 -21.45
CA GLU A 223 19.31 -6.33 -20.35
C GLU A 223 19.43 -5.42 -19.10
N GLU A 224 19.68 -4.13 -19.32
CA GLU A 224 19.75 -3.17 -18.24
C GLU A 224 18.35 -2.96 -17.60
N ARG A 225 17.30 -2.82 -18.44
CA ARG A 225 15.91 -2.77 -17.96
C ARG A 225 15.57 -4.00 -17.11
N ASN A 226 15.90 -5.20 -17.60
CA ASN A 226 15.61 -6.45 -16.89
C ASN A 226 16.34 -6.53 -15.54
N THR A 227 17.57 -6.05 -15.49
CA THR A 227 18.37 -6.02 -14.26
C THR A 227 17.77 -5.08 -13.23
N ILE A 228 17.39 -3.86 -13.63
CA ILE A 228 16.76 -2.87 -12.75
C ILE A 228 15.40 -3.37 -12.28
N ALA A 229 14.57 -3.89 -13.19
CA ALA A 229 13.27 -4.45 -12.86
C ALA A 229 13.35 -5.63 -11.87
N LEU A 230 14.37 -6.49 -12.01
CA LEU A 230 14.60 -7.57 -11.06
C LEU A 230 14.96 -7.05 -9.66
N LYS A 231 15.84 -6.05 -9.56
CA LYS A 231 16.20 -5.44 -8.28
C LYS A 231 15.01 -4.75 -7.64
N SER A 232 14.21 -4.02 -8.44
CA SER A 232 12.95 -3.40 -8.00
C SER A 232 11.96 -4.43 -7.45
N TYR A 233 11.79 -5.54 -8.17
CA TYR A 233 10.96 -6.67 -7.73
C TYR A 233 11.44 -7.25 -6.39
N GLN A 234 12.74 -7.51 -6.25
CA GLN A 234 13.31 -8.03 -5.00
C GLN A 234 13.07 -7.06 -3.84
N ARG A 235 13.25 -5.76 -4.06
CA ARG A 235 12.99 -4.72 -3.06
C ARG A 235 11.55 -4.76 -2.57
N VAL A 236 10.55 -4.75 -3.45
CA VAL A 236 9.15 -4.72 -3.02
C VAL A 236 8.72 -6.01 -2.33
N GLN A 237 9.24 -7.17 -2.75
CA GLN A 237 8.95 -8.44 -2.08
C GLN A 237 9.49 -8.47 -0.64
N MET A 238 10.65 -7.85 -0.40
CA MET A 238 11.27 -7.84 0.93
C MET A 238 10.69 -6.78 1.88
N GLU A 239 10.20 -5.64 1.37
CA GLU A 239 9.93 -4.49 2.24
C GLU A 239 8.61 -3.75 1.94
N HIS A 240 7.96 -3.99 0.79
CA HIS A 240 6.86 -3.13 0.34
C HIS A 240 5.63 -3.91 -0.11
N THR A 241 5.31 -5.00 0.57
CA THR A 241 4.04 -5.71 0.39
C THR A 241 2.96 -5.14 1.33
N MET A 242 1.71 -5.38 1.02
CA MET A 242 0.60 -5.00 1.91
C MET A 242 0.68 -5.71 3.27
N GLU A 243 1.26 -6.91 3.30
CA GLU A 243 1.53 -7.63 4.53
C GLU A 243 2.49 -6.84 5.45
N HIS A 244 3.60 -6.33 4.91
CA HIS A 244 4.53 -5.47 5.67
C HIS A 244 3.82 -4.23 6.23
N ARG A 245 2.90 -3.61 5.47
CA ARG A 245 2.13 -2.46 5.97
C ARG A 245 1.19 -2.83 7.09
N MET A 246 0.54 -3.99 6.99
CA MET A 246 -0.33 -4.46 8.07
C MET A 246 0.45 -4.82 9.32
N GLN A 247 1.63 -5.42 9.18
CA GLN A 247 2.53 -5.70 10.31
C GLN A 247 2.95 -4.39 11.00
N GLU A 248 3.41 -3.40 10.23
CA GLU A 248 3.81 -2.08 10.75
C GLU A 248 2.65 -1.38 11.48
N LEU A 249 1.45 -1.38 10.89
CA LEU A 249 0.24 -0.84 11.50
C LEU A 249 -0.07 -1.52 12.83
N LEU A 250 -0.06 -2.86 12.85
CA LEU A 250 -0.37 -3.65 14.03
C LEU A 250 0.68 -3.45 15.14
N ILE A 251 1.96 -3.27 14.81
CA ILE A 251 3.01 -2.98 15.77
C ILE A 251 2.71 -1.66 16.49
N HIS A 252 2.38 -0.60 15.77
CA HIS A 252 2.05 0.69 16.39
C HIS A 252 0.84 0.58 17.34
N VAL A 253 -0.24 -0.08 16.90
CA VAL A 253 -1.43 -0.29 17.72
C VAL A 253 -1.11 -1.13 18.96
N PHE A 254 -0.28 -2.16 18.83
CA PHE A 254 0.13 -3.02 19.95
C PHE A 254 0.99 -2.27 20.97
N LEU A 255 1.98 -1.50 20.50
CA LEU A 255 2.89 -0.76 21.38
C LEU A 255 2.13 0.27 22.21
N ASP A 256 1.14 0.93 21.62
CA ASP A 256 0.28 1.88 22.35
C ASP A 256 -0.57 1.19 23.43
N ARG A 257 -0.97 -0.06 23.21
CA ARG A 257 -1.76 -0.86 24.17
C ARG A 257 -0.91 -1.59 25.22
N ARG A 258 0.41 -1.65 25.06
CA ARG A 258 1.31 -2.38 25.96
C ARG A 258 1.15 -2.01 27.45
N PRO A 259 0.99 -0.74 27.84
CA PRO A 259 0.77 -0.38 29.26
C PRO A 259 -0.53 -0.96 29.82
N ALA A 260 -1.60 -0.95 29.02
CA ALA A 260 -2.86 -1.53 29.42
C ALA A 260 -2.80 -3.06 29.54
N LEU A 261 -2.06 -3.72 28.66
CA LEU A 261 -1.81 -5.16 28.72
C LEU A 261 -0.92 -5.53 29.92
N ALA A 262 0.12 -4.75 30.22
CA ALA A 262 0.98 -4.97 31.38
C ALA A 262 0.23 -4.78 32.70
N SER A 263 -0.70 -3.80 32.80
CA SER A 263 -1.53 -3.61 34.00
C SER A 263 -2.53 -4.74 34.23
N MET A 264 -2.80 -5.55 33.21
CA MET A 264 -3.67 -6.73 33.32
C MET A 264 -2.94 -7.93 33.95
N GLU A 265 -1.62 -8.03 33.82
CA GLU A 265 -0.81 -9.05 34.49
C GLU A 265 -0.79 -8.87 36.01
N GLU A 266 -1.11 -7.67 36.52
CA GLU A 266 -1.14 -7.35 37.95
C GLU A 266 -2.50 -7.62 38.62
N THR A 267 -3.55 -7.95 37.87
CA THR A 267 -4.85 -8.28 38.46
C THR A 267 -4.94 -9.79 38.74
N GLU A 268 -5.41 -10.18 39.93
CA GLU A 268 -5.65 -11.57 40.39
C GLU A 268 -6.66 -12.37 39.51
N ARG A 269 -7.07 -11.85 38.36
CA ARG A 269 -7.95 -12.54 37.43
C ARG A 269 -7.17 -13.50 36.55
N ASP A 270 -7.72 -14.69 36.35
CA ASP A 270 -7.20 -15.63 35.37
C ASP A 270 -7.10 -14.95 33.99
N PRO A 271 -5.89 -14.86 33.40
CA PRO A 271 -5.66 -14.24 32.09
C PRO A 271 -6.59 -14.80 31.00
N LEU A 272 -6.93 -16.09 31.06
CA LEU A 272 -7.85 -16.72 30.13
C LEU A 272 -9.27 -16.17 30.28
N ASP A 273 -9.79 -16.11 31.51
CA ASP A 273 -11.16 -15.61 31.76
C ASP A 273 -11.29 -14.16 31.31
N TYR A 274 -10.27 -13.34 31.51
CA TYR A 274 -10.23 -11.97 30.97
C TYR A 274 -10.25 -11.96 29.42
N CYS A 275 -9.41 -12.76 28.77
CA CYS A 275 -9.37 -12.83 27.30
C CYS A 275 -10.71 -13.30 26.72
N VAL A 276 -11.37 -14.26 27.35
CA VAL A 276 -12.69 -14.76 26.93
C VAL A 276 -13.77 -13.67 27.09
N GLU A 277 -13.74 -12.93 28.21
CA GLU A 277 -14.67 -11.81 28.44
C GLU A 277 -14.49 -10.73 27.36
N GLN A 278 -13.26 -10.33 27.07
CA GLN A 278 -12.97 -9.31 26.05
C GLN A 278 -13.30 -9.76 24.62
N ALA A 279 -13.06 -11.02 24.31
CA ALA A 279 -13.43 -11.60 23.02
C ALA A 279 -14.95 -11.75 22.84
N GLY A 280 -15.70 -11.75 23.96
CA GLY A 280 -17.12 -12.07 24.01
C GLY A 280 -17.34 -13.58 24.06
N GLU A 281 -17.91 -14.04 25.16
CA GLU A 281 -18.06 -15.49 25.48
C GLU A 281 -18.72 -16.32 24.37
N ASN A 282 -19.59 -15.73 23.59
CA ASN A 282 -20.38 -16.38 22.54
C ASN A 282 -19.82 -16.15 21.12
N THR A 283 -18.72 -15.43 20.99
CA THR A 283 -18.05 -15.25 19.69
C THR A 283 -17.19 -16.46 19.34
N ASP A 284 -16.84 -16.61 18.06
CA ASP A 284 -15.95 -17.69 17.61
C ASP A 284 -14.60 -17.61 18.31
N LEU A 285 -14.07 -16.41 18.56
CA LEU A 285 -12.82 -16.24 19.29
C LEU A 285 -12.96 -16.60 20.78
N GLY A 286 -14.03 -16.15 21.43
CA GLY A 286 -14.29 -16.50 22.82
C GLY A 286 -14.46 -18.01 23.02
N GLN A 287 -15.17 -18.69 22.12
CA GLN A 287 -15.30 -20.14 22.13
C GLN A 287 -13.95 -20.86 21.89
N TYR A 288 -13.16 -20.35 20.97
CA TYR A 288 -11.81 -20.87 20.72
C TYR A 288 -10.92 -20.74 21.96
N LEU A 289 -10.95 -19.59 22.65
CA LEU A 289 -10.16 -19.37 23.86
C LEU A 289 -10.61 -20.28 25.03
N LYS A 290 -11.90 -20.56 25.16
CA LYS A 290 -12.43 -21.42 26.23
C LYS A 290 -11.84 -22.85 26.23
N GLN A 291 -11.35 -23.35 25.10
CA GLN A 291 -10.71 -24.70 25.05
C GLN A 291 -9.41 -24.78 25.86
N PHE A 292 -8.79 -23.62 26.17
CA PHE A 292 -7.57 -23.55 26.99
C PHE A 292 -7.86 -23.54 28.49
N LYS A 293 -9.11 -23.67 28.91
CA LYS A 293 -9.48 -23.67 30.34
C LYS A 293 -8.81 -24.83 31.07
N GLY A 294 -8.08 -24.47 32.14
CA GLY A 294 -7.31 -25.41 32.93
C GLY A 294 -5.86 -25.63 32.45
N GLN A 295 -5.43 -25.00 31.36
CA GLN A 295 -4.02 -24.97 30.97
C GLN A 295 -3.32 -23.78 31.65
N TYR A 296 -2.30 -24.07 32.45
CA TYR A 296 -1.59 -23.05 33.21
C TYR A 296 -0.07 -23.11 32.97
N PRO A 297 0.63 -21.97 32.78
CA PRO A 297 0.08 -20.60 32.63
C PRO A 297 -0.56 -20.39 31.25
N PHE A 298 -1.71 -19.72 31.20
CA PHE A 298 -2.29 -19.30 29.94
C PHE A 298 -1.57 -18.04 29.41
N ASN A 299 -0.96 -18.16 28.24
CA ASN A 299 -0.30 -17.07 27.53
C ASN A 299 -0.24 -17.37 26.02
N LEU A 300 0.29 -16.44 25.24
CA LEU A 300 0.37 -16.60 23.79
C LEU A 300 1.13 -17.89 23.39
N LYS A 301 2.19 -18.24 24.13
CA LYS A 301 2.95 -19.46 23.85
C LYS A 301 2.07 -20.72 23.98
N THR A 302 1.19 -20.76 24.97
CA THR A 302 0.23 -21.88 25.16
C THR A 302 -0.65 -22.06 23.92
N VAL A 303 -1.16 -20.95 23.37
CA VAL A 303 -1.98 -20.96 22.14
C VAL A 303 -1.15 -21.42 20.93
N ILE A 304 0.06 -20.90 20.78
CA ILE A 304 0.97 -21.24 19.69
C ILE A 304 1.38 -22.73 19.74
N ASP A 305 1.71 -23.23 20.92
CA ASP A 305 2.08 -24.65 21.10
C ASP A 305 0.89 -25.57 20.73
N HIS A 306 -0.33 -25.17 21.06
CA HIS A 306 -1.55 -25.87 20.66
C HIS A 306 -1.75 -25.89 19.13
N ILE A 307 -1.59 -24.73 18.48
CA ILE A 307 -1.70 -24.62 17.02
C ILE A 307 -0.67 -25.51 16.31
N HIS A 308 0.58 -25.55 16.82
CA HIS A 308 1.63 -26.40 16.24
C HIS A 308 1.40 -27.90 16.43
N GLN A 309 0.57 -28.31 17.39
CA GLN A 309 0.20 -29.71 17.64
C GLN A 309 -1.05 -30.12 16.86
N GLY A 310 -1.79 -29.16 16.32
CA GLY A 310 -2.98 -29.42 15.51
C GLY A 310 -2.64 -30.03 14.15
N GLU A 311 -3.57 -30.78 13.59
CA GLU A 311 -3.50 -31.33 12.24
C GLU A 311 -4.56 -30.62 11.37
N GLY A 312 -4.19 -30.19 10.16
CA GLY A 312 -5.12 -29.60 9.20
C GLY A 312 -4.72 -28.20 8.73
N ALA A 313 -5.65 -27.51 8.07
CA ALA A 313 -5.45 -26.14 7.62
C ALA A 313 -5.73 -25.16 8.76
N LEU A 314 -4.89 -24.14 8.89
CA LEU A 314 -5.08 -23.05 9.85
C LEU A 314 -6.36 -22.26 9.57
N ASP A 315 -7.10 -21.97 10.61
CA ASP A 315 -8.19 -21.00 10.51
C ASP A 315 -7.69 -19.56 10.69
N ASN A 316 -8.60 -18.59 10.52
CA ASN A 316 -8.26 -17.18 10.61
C ASN A 316 -7.76 -16.75 12.01
N LYS A 317 -8.25 -17.40 13.07
CA LYS A 317 -7.85 -17.11 14.45
C LYS A 317 -6.45 -17.63 14.73
N GLU A 318 -6.18 -18.87 14.33
CA GLU A 318 -4.86 -19.51 14.45
C GLU A 318 -3.80 -18.75 13.66
N SER A 319 -4.13 -18.34 12.43
CA SER A 319 -3.26 -17.50 11.60
C SER A 319 -2.93 -16.18 12.29
N LEU A 320 -3.92 -15.53 12.91
CA LEU A 320 -3.70 -14.29 13.65
C LEU A 320 -2.76 -14.47 14.84
N PHE A 321 -2.95 -15.53 15.64
CA PHE A 321 -2.07 -15.83 16.78
C PHE A 321 -0.63 -16.13 16.35
N LEU A 322 -0.43 -16.85 15.24
CA LEU A 322 0.90 -17.09 14.68
C LEU A 322 1.57 -15.80 14.23
N MET A 323 0.85 -14.89 13.57
CA MET A 323 1.35 -13.57 13.20
C MET A 323 1.75 -12.75 14.43
N MET A 324 0.90 -12.70 15.45
CA MET A 324 1.22 -12.00 16.71
C MET A 324 2.50 -12.55 17.35
N ASN A 325 2.66 -13.86 17.37
CA ASN A 325 3.86 -14.50 17.91
C ASN A 325 5.13 -14.14 17.11
N GLN A 326 5.03 -14.06 15.78
CA GLN A 326 6.16 -13.67 14.94
C GLN A 326 6.57 -12.23 15.21
N ILE A 327 5.61 -11.31 15.25
CA ILE A 327 5.83 -9.89 15.56
C ILE A 327 6.54 -9.73 16.91
N LEU A 328 6.11 -10.49 17.92
CA LEU A 328 6.73 -10.41 19.25
C LEU A 328 8.16 -10.97 19.29
N LYS A 329 8.47 -11.97 18.47
CA LYS A 329 9.83 -12.54 18.39
C LYS A 329 10.83 -11.62 17.66
N GLU A 330 10.39 -10.87 16.70
CA GLU A 330 11.23 -9.97 15.91
C GLU A 330 11.54 -8.64 16.64
N ASN A 331 10.80 -8.34 17.71
CA ASN A 331 10.95 -7.10 18.50
C ASN A 331 11.60 -7.33 19.89
N VAL A 332 12.15 -8.50 20.14
CA VAL A 332 12.99 -8.83 21.31
C VAL A 332 14.42 -9.08 20.84
#